data_414b1fe4ee132cb1c2c16ddb7873d15f
#
_entry.id   414b1fe4ee132cb1c2c16ddb7873d15f
#
_cell.length_a   1.000
_cell.length_b   1.000
_cell.length_c   1.000
_cell.angle_alpha   90.00
_cell.angle_beta   90.00
_cell.angle_gamma   90.00
#
_symmetry.space_group_name_H-M   'P 1'
#
loop_
_entity.id
_entity.type
_entity.pdbx_description
1 polymer ?
#
loop_
_entity_poly.entity_id
_entity_poly.type
_entity_poly.pdbx_seq_one_letter_code
_entity_poly.pdbx_strand_id
1 'polypeptide(L)' 'ILFALGLLVACSGEERLEETETLSVEALYEEAKLSMDAGNYERAIRYYKRLTSRFPFGDFAEQAQLDLAYSQYK' A
#
# COMPACT_ATOMS: atom_id res chain seq x y z
N ILE A 1 -31.49 9.85 10.91
CA ILE A 1 -30.94 10.60 9.78
C ILE A 1 -29.49 10.97 10.01
N LEU A 2 -29.15 11.45 11.21
CA LEU A 2 -27.76 11.79 11.53
C LEU A 2 -26.87 10.56 11.61
N PHE A 3 -27.42 9.41 11.93
CA PHE A 3 -26.69 8.15 12.00
C PHE A 3 -26.15 7.69 10.66
N ALA A 4 -26.90 7.93 9.61
CA ALA A 4 -26.51 7.49 8.27
C ALA A 4 -25.23 8.18 7.79
N LEU A 5 -25.06 9.43 8.14
CA LEU A 5 -23.87 10.21 7.76
C LEU A 5 -22.62 9.69 8.44
N GLY A 6 -22.71 9.30 9.70
CA GLY A 6 -21.57 8.74 10.42
C GLY A 6 -21.09 7.43 9.84
N LEU A 7 -22.00 6.59 9.41
CA LEU A 7 -21.66 5.30 8.81
C LEU A 7 -20.92 5.43 7.49
N LEU A 8 -21.30 6.41 6.68
CA LEU A 8 -20.63 6.62 5.40
C LEU A 8 -19.16 7.00 5.56
N VAL A 9 -18.85 7.81 6.54
CA VAL A 9 -17.46 8.21 6.80
C VAL A 9 -16.62 7.02 7.24
N ALA A 10 -17.15 6.17 8.09
CA ALA A 10 -16.45 4.96 8.56
C ALA A 10 -16.14 4.00 7.41
N CYS A 11 -17.08 3.81 6.51
CA CYS A 11 -16.90 2.90 5.37
C CYS A 11 -15.77 3.34 4.45
N SER A 12 -15.60 4.64 4.23
CA SER A 12 -14.55 5.15 3.36
C SER A 12 -13.15 4.78 3.85
N GLY A 13 -12.94 4.80 5.18
CA GLY A 13 -11.67 4.43 5.76
C GLY A 13 -11.38 2.94 5.61
N GLU A 14 -12.39 2.11 5.78
CA GLU A 14 -12.25 0.66 5.69
C GLU A 14 -11.93 0.20 4.27
N GLU A 15 -12.48 0.84 3.26
CA GLU A 15 -12.24 0.48 1.87
C GLU A 15 -10.76 0.53 1.49
N ARG A 16 -10.02 1.51 1.99
CA ARG A 16 -8.59 1.65 1.69
C ARG A 16 -7.77 0.50 2.25
N LEU A 17 -8.10 0.05 3.44
CA LEU A 17 -7.42 -1.08 4.07
C LEU A 17 -7.70 -2.37 3.32
N GLU A 18 -8.95 -2.58 2.92
CA GLU A 18 -9.34 -3.77 2.20
C GLU A 18 -8.62 -3.89 0.86
N GLU A 19 -8.42 -2.78 0.16
CA GLU A 19 -7.74 -2.78 -1.12
C GLU A 19 -6.35 -3.39 -1.01
N THR A 20 -5.54 -2.93 -0.05
CA THR A 20 -4.20 -3.45 0.13
C THR A 20 -4.16 -4.85 0.70
N GLU A 21 -5.19 -5.25 1.44
CA GLU A 21 -5.25 -6.58 2.04
C GLU A 21 -5.67 -7.66 1.06
N THR A 22 -6.35 -7.30 -0.01
CA THR A 22 -6.84 -8.27 -1.00
C THR A 22 -5.92 -8.43 -2.19
N LEU A 23 -4.98 -7.52 -2.39
CA LEU A 23 -4.08 -7.58 -3.53
C LEU A 23 -3.05 -8.70 -3.37
N SER A 24 -2.68 -9.32 -4.49
CA SER A 24 -1.58 -10.29 -4.52
C SER A 24 -0.25 -9.59 -4.29
N VAL A 25 0.80 -10.36 -4.02
CA VAL A 25 2.14 -9.79 -3.84
C VAL A 25 2.59 -9.08 -5.12
N GLU A 26 2.30 -9.64 -6.29
CA GLU A 26 2.64 -9.04 -7.57
C GLU A 26 1.91 -7.71 -7.76
N ALA A 27 0.63 -7.68 -7.43
CA ALA A 27 -0.17 -6.47 -7.58
C ALA A 27 0.28 -5.37 -6.62
N LEU A 28 0.60 -5.73 -5.37
CA LEU A 28 1.14 -4.78 -4.40
C LEU A 28 2.44 -4.18 -4.89
N TYR A 29 3.33 -5.03 -5.38
CA TYR A 29 4.63 -4.57 -5.88
C TYR A 29 4.46 -3.64 -7.08
N GLU A 30 3.63 -4.02 -8.02
CA GLU A 30 3.40 -3.24 -9.24
C GLU A 30 2.82 -1.87 -8.92
N GLU A 31 1.81 -1.82 -8.05
CA GLU A 31 1.21 -0.55 -7.65
C GLU A 31 2.19 0.34 -6.89
N ALA A 32 2.98 -0.26 -6.01
CA ALA A 32 4.00 0.48 -5.28
C ALA A 32 5.05 1.06 -6.25
N LYS A 33 5.50 0.26 -7.19
CA LYS A 33 6.51 0.69 -8.16
C LYS A 33 6.00 1.79 -9.07
N LEU A 34 4.77 1.67 -9.55
CA LEU A 34 4.15 2.73 -10.36
C LEU A 34 4.08 4.03 -9.59
N SER A 35 3.71 3.96 -8.32
CA SER A 35 3.64 5.15 -7.46
C SER A 35 5.03 5.78 -7.27
N MET A 36 6.03 4.95 -7.01
CA MET A 36 7.40 5.40 -6.84
C MET A 36 7.92 6.08 -8.11
N ASP A 37 7.72 5.45 -9.25
CA ASP A 37 8.18 5.97 -10.54
C ASP A 37 7.50 7.28 -10.91
N ALA A 38 6.26 7.46 -10.45
CA ALA A 38 5.51 8.70 -10.67
C ALA A 38 5.86 9.80 -9.67
N GLY A 39 6.75 9.51 -8.72
CA GLY A 39 7.12 10.47 -7.68
C GLY A 39 6.16 10.53 -6.50
N ASN A 40 5.18 9.65 -6.46
CA ASN A 40 4.25 9.57 -5.34
C ASN A 40 4.83 8.66 -4.27
N TYR A 41 5.81 9.18 -3.54
CA TYR A 41 6.57 8.38 -2.59
C TYR A 41 5.75 7.97 -1.37
N GLU A 42 4.81 8.79 -0.94
CA GLU A 42 3.95 8.44 0.20
C GLU A 42 3.12 7.20 -0.10
N ARG A 43 2.52 7.15 -1.28
CA ARG A 43 1.73 5.98 -1.69
C ARG A 43 2.63 4.76 -1.89
N ALA A 44 3.79 4.95 -2.49
CA ALA A 44 4.76 3.88 -2.67
C ALA A 44 5.16 3.27 -1.33
N ILE A 45 5.46 4.12 -0.35
CA ILE A 45 5.84 3.67 1.00
C ILE A 45 4.73 2.82 1.63
N ARG A 46 3.47 3.27 1.54
CA ARG A 46 2.35 2.51 2.10
C ARG A 46 2.23 1.12 1.47
N TYR A 47 2.36 1.05 0.16
CA TYR A 47 2.20 -0.22 -0.56
C TYR A 47 3.38 -1.15 -0.32
N TYR A 48 4.61 -0.63 -0.31
CA TYR A 48 5.78 -1.44 -0.01
C TYR A 48 5.74 -1.97 1.43
N LYS A 49 5.32 -1.13 2.38
CA LYS A 49 5.18 -1.58 3.77
C LYS A 49 4.14 -2.68 3.90
N ARG A 50 3.02 -2.54 3.21
CA ARG A 50 1.99 -3.56 3.21
C ARG A 50 2.52 -4.86 2.60
N LEU A 51 3.26 -4.75 1.51
CA LEU A 51 3.85 -5.91 0.85
C LEU A 51 4.77 -6.67 1.81
N THR A 52 5.71 -5.99 2.43
CA THR A 52 6.69 -6.62 3.32
C THR A 52 6.04 -7.16 4.59
N SER A 53 4.93 -6.58 5.01
CA SER A 53 4.18 -7.04 6.17
C SER A 53 3.42 -8.34 5.87
N ARG A 54 2.77 -8.41 4.72
CA ARG A 54 1.98 -9.58 4.33
C ARG A 54 2.83 -10.70 3.75
N PHE A 55 3.89 -10.35 3.04
CA PHE A 55 4.76 -11.30 2.34
C PHE A 55 6.22 -10.99 2.69
N PRO A 56 6.65 -11.38 3.90
CA PRO A 56 7.97 -10.96 4.40
C PRO A 56 9.16 -11.66 3.77
N PHE A 57 8.92 -12.70 2.95
CA PHE A 57 9.99 -13.47 2.33
C PHE A 57 9.80 -13.57 0.83
N GLY A 58 10.89 -13.79 0.12
CA GLY A 58 10.87 -13.98 -1.32
C GLY A 58 11.42 -12.77 -2.07
N ASP A 59 11.49 -12.92 -3.39
CA ASP A 59 12.12 -11.92 -4.26
C ASP A 59 11.40 -10.57 -4.21
N PHE A 60 10.08 -10.59 -4.18
CA PHE A 60 9.31 -9.34 -4.09
C PHE A 60 9.57 -8.60 -2.80
N ALA A 61 9.68 -9.34 -1.68
CA ALA A 61 9.95 -8.72 -0.39
C ALA A 61 11.33 -8.07 -0.37
N GLU A 62 12.34 -8.72 -0.92
CA GLU A 62 13.69 -8.19 -0.98
C GLU A 62 13.74 -6.90 -1.81
N GLN A 63 13.16 -6.94 -3.00
CA GLN A 63 13.12 -5.76 -3.87
C GLN A 63 12.28 -4.64 -3.24
N ALA A 64 11.18 -5.00 -2.59
CA ALA A 64 10.31 -4.03 -1.94
C ALA A 64 11.03 -3.29 -0.81
N GLN A 65 11.90 -3.98 -0.07
CA GLN A 65 12.67 -3.35 1.00
C GLN A 65 13.65 -2.32 0.45
N LEU A 66 14.29 -2.61 -0.67
CA LEU A 66 15.18 -1.66 -1.33
C LEU A 66 14.42 -0.45 -1.84
N ASP A 67 13.29 -0.69 -2.49
CA ASP A 67 12.47 0.37 -3.05
C ASP A 67 11.82 1.21 -1.95
N LEU A 68 11.47 0.58 -0.83
CA LEU A 68 10.93 1.28 0.34
C LEU A 68 11.97 2.25 0.90
N ALA A 69 13.20 1.78 1.08
CA ALA A 69 14.29 2.63 1.57
C ALA A 69 14.52 3.81 0.64
N TYR A 70 14.50 3.56 -0.67
CA TYR A 70 14.64 4.62 -1.67
C TYR A 70 13.52 5.65 -1.56
N SER A 71 12.29 5.15 -1.46
CA SER A 71 11.11 6.03 -1.36
C SER A 71 11.14 6.89 -0.09
N GLN A 72 11.62 6.31 1.00
CA GLN A 72 11.77 7.04 2.26
C GLN A 72 12.88 8.09 2.19
N TYR A 73 13.92 7.81 1.42
CA TYR A 73 15.02 8.74 1.22
C TYR A 73 14.59 9.96 0.41
N LYS A 74 13.75 9.76 -0.59
CA LYS A 74 13.27 10.83 -1.45
C LYS A 74 12.22 11.66 -0.74
#